data_a13954c9182e1f9e2eefe9f8e61cce71
#
_entry.id   a13954c9182e1f9e2eefe9f8e61cce71
#
_cell.length_a   1.000
_cell.length_b   1.000
_cell.length_c   1.000
_cell.angle_alpha   90.00
_cell.angle_beta   90.00
_cell.angle_gamma   90.00
#
_symmetry.space_group_name_H-M   'P 1'
#
loop_
_entity.id
_entity.type
_entity.pdbx_description
1 polymer ?
#
loop_
_entity_poly.entity_id
_entity_poly.type
_entity_poly.pdbx_seq_one_letter_code
_entity_poly.pdbx_strand_id
1 'polypeptide(L)'
;MAEKMYKVISKESRLGISRIGKPYCFEYLIVNFNGKPARIQLPKDMEVNVNDCVTLGFGTRKGFGCAEICPVITEVIPQEKKGE
;
A
#
# COMPACT_ATOMS: atom_id res chain seq x y z
N MET A 1 6.22 -14.93 -16.89
CA MET A 1 6.30 -13.54 -16.97
C MET A 1 6.66 -12.94 -15.69
N ALA A 2 7.55 -12.02 -15.68
CA ALA A 2 7.97 -11.37 -14.47
C ALA A 2 6.91 -10.37 -14.03
N GLU A 3 6.65 -10.33 -12.76
CA GLU A 3 5.73 -9.35 -12.24
C GLU A 3 6.40 -8.00 -12.15
N LYS A 4 5.64 -6.98 -12.42
CA LYS A 4 6.16 -5.64 -12.35
C LYS A 4 6.25 -5.19 -10.92
N MET A 5 7.36 -4.58 -10.55
CA MET A 5 7.56 -4.07 -9.22
C MET A 5 7.48 -2.57 -9.23
N TYR A 6 6.95 -2.01 -8.16
CA TYR A 6 6.78 -0.58 -8.03
C TYR A 6 7.55 -0.10 -6.80
N LYS A 7 8.32 0.95 -6.98
CA LYS A 7 9.14 1.46 -5.89
C LYS A 7 8.30 2.35 -4.98
N VAL A 8 8.49 2.18 -3.68
CA VAL A 8 7.80 2.99 -2.69
C VAL A 8 8.54 4.31 -2.55
N ILE A 9 7.84 5.40 -2.83
CA ILE A 9 8.42 6.73 -2.77
C ILE A 9 8.31 7.29 -1.36
N SER A 10 7.16 7.11 -0.72
CA SER A 10 6.95 7.65 0.61
C SER A 10 5.83 6.90 1.30
N LYS A 11 5.65 7.18 2.58
CA LYS A 11 4.57 6.60 3.36
C LYS A 11 3.77 7.71 3.97
N GLU A 12 2.48 7.50 4.08
CA GLU A 12 1.57 8.46 4.71
C GLU A 12 0.75 7.75 5.75
N SER A 13 0.37 8.46 6.77
CA SER A 13 -0.57 7.91 7.73
C SER A 13 -1.67 8.92 7.97
N ARG A 14 -2.84 8.43 8.27
CA ARG A 14 -4.00 9.26 8.51
C ARG A 14 -4.62 8.85 9.82
N LEU A 15 -4.68 9.77 10.76
CA LEU A 15 -5.26 9.52 12.05
C LEU A 15 -6.60 10.20 12.13
N GLY A 16 -7.50 9.60 12.86
CA GLY A 16 -8.81 10.19 13.06
C GLY A 16 -9.54 9.53 14.20
N ILE A 17 -10.74 10.00 14.44
CA ILE A 17 -11.59 9.46 15.48
C ILE A 17 -12.93 9.13 14.83
N SER A 18 -13.39 7.92 15.04
CA SER A 18 -14.64 7.49 14.45
C SER A 18 -15.81 8.14 15.15
N ARG A 19 -17.00 7.95 14.60
CA ARG A 19 -18.19 8.54 15.19
C ARG A 19 -18.43 8.10 16.60
N ILE A 20 -18.04 6.90 16.94
CA ILE A 20 -18.23 6.37 18.27
C ILE A 20 -17.05 6.66 19.18
N GLY A 21 -16.16 7.55 18.76
CA GLY A 21 -15.07 7.98 19.60
C GLY A 21 -13.85 7.08 19.62
N LYS A 22 -13.78 6.11 18.73
CA LYS A 22 -12.61 5.23 18.70
C LYS A 22 -11.56 5.79 17.77
N PRO A 23 -10.30 5.84 18.20
CA PRO A 23 -9.25 6.31 17.32
C PRO A 23 -8.97 5.29 16.22
N TYR A 24 -8.60 5.78 15.05
CA TYR A 24 -8.20 4.91 13.97
C TYR A 24 -6.96 5.49 13.29
N CYS A 25 -6.22 4.60 12.67
CA CYS A 25 -5.03 4.99 11.94
C CYS A 25 -4.96 4.14 10.67
N PHE A 26 -4.87 4.81 9.54
CA PHE A 26 -4.68 4.12 8.28
C PHE A 26 -3.33 4.52 7.72
N GLU A 27 -2.63 3.56 7.17
CA GLU A 27 -1.34 3.82 6.54
C GLU A 27 -1.46 3.60 5.05
N TYR A 28 -0.78 4.46 4.31
CA TYR A 28 -0.78 4.39 2.86
C TYR A 28 0.63 4.48 2.34
N LEU A 29 0.87 3.85 1.22
CA LEU A 29 2.13 3.96 0.51
C LEU A 29 1.92 4.77 -0.74
N ILE A 30 2.89 5.60 -1.07
CA ILE A 30 2.94 6.28 -2.35
C ILE A 30 3.98 5.56 -3.17
N VAL A 31 3.58 4.99 -4.28
CA VAL A 31 4.48 4.22 -5.13
C VAL A 31 4.57 4.88 -6.49
N ASN A 32 5.67 4.59 -7.18
CA ASN A 32 5.85 5.08 -8.53
C ASN A 32 5.12 4.13 -9.48
N PHE A 33 3.97 4.57 -9.97
CA PHE A 33 3.18 3.75 -10.86
C PHE A 33 3.29 4.32 -12.26
N ASN A 34 4.19 3.74 -13.05
CA ASN A 34 4.43 4.16 -14.43
C ASN A 34 4.76 5.65 -14.53
N GLY A 35 5.61 6.13 -13.62
CA GLY A 35 6.04 7.52 -13.64
C GLY A 35 5.15 8.49 -12.91
N LYS A 36 4.08 8.00 -12.27
CA LYS A 36 3.19 8.87 -11.52
C LYS A 36 3.06 8.37 -10.09
N PRO A 37 2.94 9.27 -9.13
CA PRO A 37 2.72 8.81 -7.76
C PRO A 37 1.31 8.27 -7.61
N ALA A 38 1.20 7.12 -6.97
CA ALA A 38 -0.09 6.51 -6.74
C ALA A 38 -0.15 6.05 -5.29
N ARG A 39 -1.31 6.18 -4.69
CA ARG A 39 -1.50 5.82 -3.29
C ARG A 39 -2.17 4.46 -3.19
N ILE A 40 -1.68 3.65 -2.27
CA ILE A 40 -2.30 2.36 -2.01
C ILE A 40 -2.31 2.14 -0.50
N GLN A 41 -3.37 1.57 0.00
CA GLN A 41 -3.50 1.34 1.42
C GLN A 41 -2.60 0.20 1.87
N LEU A 42 -1.89 0.41 2.97
CA LEU A 42 -1.00 -0.59 3.52
C LEU A 42 -1.75 -1.42 4.56
N PRO A 43 -1.78 -2.74 4.40
CA PRO A 43 -2.41 -3.59 5.41
C PRO A 43 -1.67 -3.51 6.74
N LYS A 44 -2.39 -3.71 7.81
CA LYS A 44 -1.82 -3.56 9.14
C LYS A 44 -0.75 -4.58 9.46
N ASP A 45 -0.86 -5.76 8.89
CA ASP A 45 0.08 -6.82 9.17
C ASP A 45 1.23 -6.88 8.18
N MET A 46 1.39 -5.84 7.38
CA MET A 46 2.44 -5.80 6.38
C MET A 46 3.35 -4.62 6.66
N GLU A 47 4.64 -4.85 6.62
CA GLU A 47 5.60 -3.82 6.89
C GLU A 47 6.36 -3.49 5.63
N VAL A 48 6.37 -2.23 5.25
CA VAL A 48 7.04 -1.77 4.03
C VAL A 48 7.79 -0.49 4.36
N ASN A 49 8.99 -0.38 3.86
CA ASN A 49 9.79 0.82 4.07
C ASN A 49 9.92 1.61 2.78
N VAL A 50 10.26 2.87 2.93
CA VAL A 50 10.53 3.71 1.77
C VAL A 50 11.72 3.12 1.01
N ASN A 51 11.64 3.12 -0.30
CA ASN A 51 12.62 2.55 -1.24
C ASN A 51 12.49 1.05 -1.42
N ASP A 52 11.64 0.38 -0.67
CA ASP A 52 11.34 -1.02 -0.99
C ASP A 52 10.51 -1.07 -2.26
N CYS A 53 10.44 -2.23 -2.85
CA CYS A 53 9.58 -2.44 -4.00
C CYS A 53 8.44 -3.35 -3.63
N VAL A 54 7.31 -3.16 -4.27
CA VAL A 54 6.14 -3.98 -4.01
C VAL A 54 5.54 -4.44 -5.33
N THR A 55 4.89 -5.58 -5.30
CA THR A 55 4.11 -6.03 -6.44
C THR A 55 2.64 -5.82 -6.10
N LEU A 56 1.86 -5.54 -7.10
CA LEU A 56 0.47 -5.18 -6.91
C LEU A 56 -0.43 -6.19 -7.61
N GLY A 57 -1.58 -6.39 -7.03
CA GLY A 57 -2.61 -7.21 -7.62
C GLY A 57 -3.95 -6.56 -7.39
N PHE A 58 -5.00 -7.31 -7.61
CA PHE A 58 -6.34 -6.81 -7.40
C PHE A 58 -7.05 -7.66 -6.38
N GLY A 59 -7.75 -7.00 -5.48
CA GLY A 59 -8.61 -7.67 -4.54
C GLY A 59 -9.98 -7.04 -4.58
N THR A 60 -10.85 -7.47 -3.71
CA THR A 60 -12.18 -6.90 -3.63
C THR A 60 -12.48 -6.53 -2.20
N ARG A 61 -13.38 -5.58 -2.04
CA ARG A 61 -13.89 -5.23 -0.74
C ARG A 61 -15.38 -5.00 -0.85
N LYS A 62 -16.04 -5.00 0.29
CA LYS A 62 -17.46 -4.88 0.29
C LYS A 62 -17.89 -3.48 -0.12
N GLY A 63 -18.79 -3.40 -1.05
CA GLY A 63 -19.38 -2.14 -1.47
C GLY A 63 -20.89 -2.21 -1.38
N PHE A 64 -21.53 -1.16 -1.89
CA PHE A 64 -22.97 -1.13 -1.90
C PHE A 64 -23.49 -1.94 -3.06
N GLY A 65 -24.14 -3.05 -2.78
CA GLY A 65 -24.76 -3.85 -3.81
C GLY A 65 -23.81 -4.71 -4.62
N CYS A 66 -22.53 -4.50 -4.49
CA CYS A 66 -21.56 -5.32 -5.21
C CYS A 66 -20.19 -5.15 -4.58
N ALA A 67 -19.27 -6.02 -4.94
CA ALA A 67 -17.91 -5.89 -4.47
C ALA A 67 -17.17 -4.86 -5.30
N GLU A 68 -16.29 -4.12 -4.66
CA GLU A 68 -15.45 -3.15 -5.35
C GLU A 68 -14.07 -3.73 -5.56
N ILE A 69 -13.51 -3.52 -6.73
CA ILE A 69 -12.17 -3.97 -7.03
C ILE A 69 -11.21 -2.91 -6.56
N CYS A 70 -10.20 -3.31 -5.83
CA CYS A 70 -9.21 -2.37 -5.35
C CYS A 70 -7.81 -2.96 -5.51
N PRO A 71 -6.80 -2.10 -5.63
CA PRO A 71 -5.43 -2.60 -5.69
C PRO A 71 -4.98 -3.06 -4.33
N VAL A 72 -4.19 -4.11 -4.30
CA VAL A 72 -3.63 -4.63 -3.07
C VAL A 72 -2.17 -4.93 -3.28
N ILE A 73 -1.40 -4.89 -2.19
CA ILE A 73 0.00 -5.25 -2.25
C ILE A 73 0.08 -6.76 -2.10
N THR A 74 0.65 -7.44 -3.09
CA THR A 74 0.75 -8.88 -3.06
C THR A 74 2.06 -9.36 -2.47
N GLU A 75 3.12 -8.58 -2.63
CA GLU A 75 4.41 -9.00 -2.13
C GLU A 75 5.29 -7.80 -1.90
N VAL A 76 6.15 -7.86 -0.91
CA VAL A 76 7.10 -6.79 -0.62
C VAL A 76 8.50 -7.34 -0.85
N ILE A 77 9.28 -6.63 -1.64
CA ILE A 77 10.64 -7.02 -1.93
C ILE A 77 11.55 -5.97 -1.29
N PRO A 78 12.18 -6.28 -0.18
CA PRO A 78 13.03 -5.29 0.48
C PRO A 78 14.26 -5.01 -0.35
N GLN A 79 14.63 -3.75 -0.42
CA GLN A 79 15.82 -3.34 -1.14
C GLN A 79 16.92 -3.13 -0.13
N GLU A 80 17.72 -4.16 0.09
CA GLU A 80 18.77 -4.04 1.04
C GLU A 80 19.80 -3.11 0.58
N LYS A 81 20.31 -2.28 1.47
CA LYS A 81 21.40 -1.47 1.14
C LYS A 81 22.58 -2.25 1.18
N LYS A 82 23.22 -2.39 0.10
CA LYS A 82 24.40 -3.06 0.09
C LYS A 82 25.46 -2.30 0.57
N GLY A 83 26.16 -2.47 1.07
CA GLY A 83 27.11 -1.65 1.34
C GLY A 83 27.47 -1.44 2.49
N GLU A 84 27.09 -1.77 2.71
CA GLU A 84 27.38 -1.43 3.58
C GLU A 84 28.14 -2.08 3.88
#